data_17a3d884248e299ccf32ef91c1a00f74
#
_entry.id   17a3d884248e299ccf32ef91c1a00f74
#
_cell.length_a   1.000
_cell.length_b   1.000
_cell.length_c   1.000
_cell.angle_alpha   90.00
_cell.angle_beta   90.00
_cell.angle_gamma   90.00
#
_symmetry.space_group_name_H-M   'P 1'
#
loop_
_entity.id
_entity.type
_entity.pdbx_description
1 polymer ?
#
loop_
_entity_poly.entity_id
_entity_poly.type
_entity_poly.pdbx_seq_one_letter_code
_entity_poly.pdbx_strand_id
1 'polypeptide(L)'
;TADLIEQMLKRYKKQNNLKLNYNITRVKRNDSIIISDIPVEFFPVTHSIPGSVGVAIWSENGYIVYSGEFIIDFGAPEGFRCDIQKMMEIGKKGVLALLCESSYSKNSGYTSPKHKLTDKLDHIFEDSEGRIIITSYAQNIFRTKEIVELTKKYGRKIVFYGRDKYDSTNSIVRIGQQLKKAVIEIPKEIIAFSTDIGKKNVDDNLVVLLSGTPHRIYHDILDIIDGGDESLTLN
;
A
#
# COMPACT_ATOMS: atom_id res chain seq x y z
N THR A 1 3.70 6.53 5.22
CA THR A 1 2.91 6.02 6.38
C THR A 1 2.22 7.15 7.12
N ALA A 2 2.92 8.18 7.63
CA ALA A 2 2.32 9.25 8.45
C ALA A 2 1.14 9.96 7.76
N ASP A 3 1.24 10.27 6.47
CA ASP A 3 0.15 10.91 5.72
C ASP A 3 -1.09 10.03 5.60
N LEU A 4 -0.91 8.71 5.47
CA LEU A 4 -2.01 7.75 5.50
C LEU A 4 -2.72 7.74 6.85
N ILE A 5 -1.95 7.70 7.94
CA ILE A 5 -2.49 7.75 9.31
C ILE A 5 -3.30 9.02 9.50
N GLU A 6 -2.76 10.17 9.09
CA GLU A 6 -3.44 11.46 9.21
C GLU A 6 -4.77 11.47 8.44
N GLN A 7 -4.80 10.92 7.24
CA GLN A 7 -6.03 10.81 6.44
C GLN A 7 -7.04 9.85 7.09
N MET A 8 -6.57 8.72 7.59
CA MET A 8 -7.42 7.75 8.31
C MET A 8 -8.04 8.38 9.55
N LEU A 9 -7.27 9.11 10.34
CA LEU A 9 -7.76 9.81 11.53
C LEU A 9 -8.77 10.91 11.18
N LYS A 10 -8.51 11.70 10.15
CA LYS A 10 -9.47 12.71 9.64
C LYS A 10 -10.78 12.07 9.20
N ARG A 11 -10.71 10.94 8.50
CA ARG A 11 -11.87 10.17 8.06
C ARG A 11 -12.65 9.62 9.26
N TYR A 12 -11.96 8.94 10.18
CA TYR A 12 -12.56 8.36 11.39
C TYR A 12 -13.27 9.41 12.24
N LYS A 13 -12.62 10.57 12.44
CA LYS A 13 -13.21 11.72 13.13
C LYS A 13 -14.51 12.18 12.47
N LYS A 14 -14.52 12.29 11.13
CA LYS A 14 -15.69 12.73 10.38
C LYS A 14 -16.83 11.71 10.42
N GLN A 15 -16.52 10.42 10.24
CA GLN A 15 -17.52 9.34 10.21
C GLN A 15 -18.21 9.14 11.57
N ASN A 16 -17.50 9.33 12.66
CA ASN A 16 -18.00 9.10 14.02
C ASN A 16 -18.36 10.39 14.77
N ASN A 17 -18.30 11.54 14.10
CA ASN A 17 -18.55 12.85 14.71
C ASN A 17 -17.77 13.09 16.00
N LEU A 18 -16.50 12.65 16.04
CA LEU A 18 -15.65 12.72 17.22
C LEU A 18 -14.74 13.95 17.21
N LYS A 19 -14.55 14.55 18.38
CA LYS A 19 -13.49 15.54 18.61
C LYS A 19 -12.24 14.80 19.11
N LEU A 20 -11.40 14.35 18.18
CA LEU A 20 -10.11 13.73 18.51
C LEU A 20 -9.03 14.81 18.58
N ASN A 21 -8.38 14.90 19.73
CA ASN A 21 -7.14 15.66 19.87
C ASN A 21 -5.99 14.68 19.75
N TYR A 22 -5.18 14.86 18.73
CA TYR A 22 -3.98 14.05 18.51
C TYR A 22 -2.86 14.94 17.97
N ASN A 23 -1.64 14.54 18.27
CA ASN A 23 -0.45 15.10 17.67
C ASN A 23 0.29 13.98 16.92
N ILE A 24 0.70 14.26 15.69
CA ILE A 24 1.48 13.31 14.87
C ILE A 24 2.90 13.84 14.80
N THR A 25 3.81 13.16 15.46
CA THR A 25 5.24 13.41 15.31
C THR A 25 5.77 12.57 14.14
N ARG A 26 6.27 13.23 13.11
CA ARG A 26 6.84 12.58 11.96
C ARG A 26 8.29 12.22 12.23
N VAL A 27 8.60 10.96 12.11
CA VAL A 27 9.97 10.44 12.21
C VAL A 27 10.49 10.06 10.81
N LYS A 28 11.78 10.24 10.60
CA LYS A 28 12.48 9.76 9.40
C LYS A 28 12.93 8.32 9.61
N ARG A 29 13.31 7.68 8.52
CA ARG A 29 14.00 6.40 8.56
C ARG A 29 15.26 6.53 9.42
N ASN A 30 15.48 5.60 10.31
CA ASN A 30 16.64 5.57 11.22
C ASN A 30 16.70 6.68 12.29
N ASP A 31 15.62 7.44 12.48
CA ASP A 31 15.55 8.39 13.58
C ASP A 31 15.52 7.67 14.94
N SER A 32 15.97 8.39 15.95
CA SER A 32 15.72 8.07 17.35
C SER A 32 15.06 9.27 18.04
N ILE A 33 14.14 8.99 18.93
CA ILE A 33 13.45 9.98 19.73
C ILE A 33 13.47 9.55 21.20
N ILE A 34 13.19 10.49 22.10
CA ILE A 34 13.00 10.19 23.52
C ILE A 34 11.53 10.38 23.83
N ILE A 35 10.89 9.38 24.41
CA ILE A 35 9.51 9.43 24.89
C ILE A 35 9.52 9.15 26.38
N SER A 36 9.16 10.13 27.19
CA SER A 36 9.16 10.00 28.66
C SER A 36 10.46 9.38 29.21
N ASP A 37 11.60 9.94 28.76
CA ASP A 37 12.96 9.53 29.12
C ASP A 37 13.42 8.17 28.56
N ILE A 38 12.58 7.50 27.77
CA ILE A 38 12.90 6.22 27.12
C ILE A 38 13.36 6.47 25.68
N PRO A 39 14.58 6.05 25.33
CA PRO A 39 15.04 6.08 23.94
C PRO A 39 14.26 5.10 23.06
N VAL A 40 13.79 5.58 21.92
CA VAL A 40 13.07 4.81 20.91
C VAL A 40 13.76 5.01 19.56
N GLU A 41 14.23 3.92 18.96
CA GLU A 41 14.85 3.92 17.64
C GLU A 41 13.89 3.33 16.62
N PHE A 42 13.89 3.88 15.41
CA PHE A 42 13.11 3.37 14.28
C PHE A 42 14.04 2.76 13.24
N PHE A 43 13.62 1.64 12.67
CA PHE A 43 14.35 1.00 11.58
C PHE A 43 13.42 0.67 10.41
N PRO A 44 13.83 0.96 9.17
CA PRO A 44 13.02 0.68 7.99
C PRO A 44 12.76 -0.80 7.80
N VAL A 45 11.50 -1.14 7.49
CA VAL A 45 11.09 -2.49 7.11
C VAL A 45 10.46 -2.50 5.73
N THR A 46 10.59 -3.60 5.00
CA THR A 46 9.89 -3.78 3.73
C THR A 46 8.45 -4.17 4.00
N HIS A 47 7.54 -3.36 3.50
CA HIS A 47 6.10 -3.61 3.56
C HIS A 47 5.41 -3.02 2.33
N SER A 48 4.14 -3.38 2.12
CA SER A 48 3.32 -2.83 1.02
C SER A 48 3.05 -1.33 1.13
N ILE A 49 3.25 -0.75 2.32
CA ILE A 49 3.16 0.69 2.58
C ILE A 49 4.57 1.28 2.66
N PRO A 50 4.87 2.31 1.85
CA PRO A 50 6.20 2.93 1.85
C PRO A 50 6.50 3.63 3.18
N GLY A 51 7.77 3.59 3.59
CA GLY A 51 8.22 4.19 4.83
C GLY A 51 7.67 3.50 6.09
N SER A 52 7.37 2.20 5.99
CA SER A 52 7.09 1.37 7.16
C SER A 52 8.35 1.19 8.01
N VAL A 53 8.18 1.17 9.31
CA VAL A 53 9.26 1.04 10.29
C VAL A 53 8.92 0.02 11.35
N GLY A 54 9.93 -0.70 11.79
CA GLY A 54 9.95 -1.36 13.09
C GLY A 54 10.42 -0.40 14.16
N VAL A 55 10.24 -0.77 15.42
CA VAL A 55 10.52 0.07 16.60
C VAL A 55 11.36 -0.71 17.58
N ALA A 56 12.42 -0.10 18.08
CA ALA A 56 13.24 -0.63 19.15
C ALA A 56 13.18 0.32 20.37
N ILE A 57 12.65 -0.17 21.46
CA ILE A 57 12.45 0.57 22.71
C ILE A 57 13.56 0.13 23.67
N TRP A 58 14.36 1.08 24.12
CA TRP A 58 15.43 0.78 25.06
C TRP A 58 14.90 0.44 26.46
N SER A 59 15.55 -0.52 27.11
CA SER A 59 15.40 -0.80 28.53
C SER A 59 16.76 -1.13 29.14
N GLU A 60 16.86 -1.09 30.46
CA GLU A 60 18.09 -1.40 31.20
C GLU A 60 18.62 -2.83 30.90
N ASN A 61 17.75 -3.75 30.52
CA ASN A 61 18.07 -5.15 30.25
C ASN A 61 18.21 -5.47 28.74
N GLY A 62 18.17 -4.46 27.85
CA GLY A 62 18.23 -4.62 26.43
C GLY A 62 17.00 -4.05 25.70
N TYR A 63 17.04 -4.08 24.39
CA TYR A 63 15.94 -3.53 23.58
C TYR A 63 14.73 -4.45 23.54
N ILE A 64 13.54 -3.88 23.63
CA ILE A 64 12.28 -4.51 23.22
C ILE A 64 12.04 -4.09 21.79
N VAL A 65 12.03 -5.04 20.86
CA VAL A 65 11.94 -4.79 19.42
C VAL A 65 10.60 -5.24 18.91
N TYR A 66 9.87 -4.33 18.25
CA TYR A 66 8.66 -4.64 17.50
C TYR A 66 8.95 -4.52 16.01
N SER A 67 8.85 -5.61 15.28
CA SER A 67 9.16 -5.65 13.85
C SER A 67 8.16 -4.88 12.98
N GLY A 68 6.93 -4.69 13.45
CA GLY A 68 5.82 -4.37 12.56
C GLY A 68 5.54 -5.53 11.59
N GLU A 69 4.66 -5.31 10.63
CA GLU A 69 4.50 -6.22 9.50
C GLU A 69 5.64 -6.01 8.52
N PHE A 70 6.36 -7.07 8.18
CA PHE A 70 7.54 -6.96 7.33
C PHE A 70 7.80 -8.21 6.51
N ILE A 71 8.56 -8.01 5.46
CA ILE A 71 9.26 -9.06 4.73
C ILE A 71 10.71 -8.66 4.52
N ILE A 72 11.57 -9.62 4.24
CA ILE A 72 12.95 -9.36 3.81
C ILE A 72 12.98 -9.44 2.29
N ASP A 73 13.18 -8.30 1.63
CA ASP A 73 13.33 -8.22 0.17
C ASP A 73 14.44 -7.23 -0.20
N PHE A 74 15.57 -7.76 -0.64
CA PHE A 74 16.71 -6.97 -1.08
C PHE A 74 16.48 -6.27 -2.42
N GLY A 75 15.54 -6.76 -3.22
CA GLY A 75 15.14 -6.19 -4.51
C GLY A 75 14.05 -5.13 -4.42
N ALA A 76 13.53 -4.85 -3.22
CA ALA A 76 12.47 -3.85 -3.06
C ALA A 76 12.92 -2.46 -3.55
N PRO A 77 12.05 -1.69 -4.25
CA PRO A 77 12.39 -0.35 -4.71
C PRO A 77 12.60 0.62 -3.55
N GLU A 78 13.23 1.74 -3.85
CA GLU A 78 13.45 2.80 -2.87
C GLU A 78 12.13 3.23 -2.21
N GLY A 79 12.17 3.48 -0.89
CA GLY A 79 10.99 3.76 -0.09
C GLY A 79 10.30 2.54 0.52
N PHE A 80 10.57 1.33 -0.02
CA PHE A 80 10.06 0.05 0.50
C PHE A 80 11.14 -0.84 1.09
N ARG A 81 12.41 -0.49 0.95
CA ARG A 81 13.54 -1.32 1.41
C ARG A 81 13.65 -1.33 2.93
N CYS A 82 13.94 -2.51 3.48
CA CYS A 82 14.40 -2.65 4.85
C CYS A 82 15.86 -2.17 4.99
N ASP A 83 16.24 -1.80 6.21
CA ASP A 83 17.61 -1.48 6.56
C ASP A 83 18.18 -2.59 7.46
N ILE A 84 18.76 -3.60 6.82
CA ILE A 84 19.36 -4.75 7.51
C ILE A 84 20.53 -4.32 8.39
N GLN A 85 21.31 -3.34 7.95
CA GLN A 85 22.44 -2.83 8.76
C GLN A 85 21.93 -2.27 10.09
N LYS A 86 20.89 -1.42 10.06
CA LYS A 86 20.27 -0.88 11.26
C LYS A 86 19.69 -1.96 12.17
N MET A 87 19.05 -2.97 11.59
CA MET A 87 18.54 -4.12 12.33
C MET A 87 19.68 -4.88 13.04
N MET A 88 20.81 -5.10 12.34
CA MET A 88 21.98 -5.74 12.93
C MET A 88 22.62 -4.89 14.05
N GLU A 89 22.68 -3.56 13.89
CA GLU A 89 23.17 -2.64 14.93
C GLU A 89 22.34 -2.71 16.20
N ILE A 90 20.99 -2.76 16.07
CA ILE A 90 20.07 -2.93 17.20
C ILE A 90 20.32 -4.31 17.85
N GLY A 91 20.43 -5.36 17.03
CA GLY A 91 20.71 -6.71 17.52
C GLY A 91 22.01 -6.80 18.34
N LYS A 92 23.08 -6.13 17.89
CA LYS A 92 24.37 -6.07 18.61
C LYS A 92 24.30 -5.35 19.95
N LYS A 93 23.35 -4.41 20.12
CA LYS A 93 23.15 -3.71 21.40
C LYS A 93 22.46 -4.58 22.46
N GLY A 94 21.96 -5.76 22.08
CA GLY A 94 21.24 -6.70 22.93
C GLY A 94 19.72 -6.52 22.84
N VAL A 95 19.03 -7.61 22.54
CA VAL A 95 17.56 -7.65 22.43
C VAL A 95 17.01 -8.51 23.56
N LEU A 96 16.25 -7.89 24.45
CA LEU A 96 15.56 -8.55 25.55
C LEU A 96 14.33 -9.32 25.05
N ALA A 97 13.56 -8.70 24.15
CA ALA A 97 12.37 -9.30 23.58
C ALA A 97 12.18 -8.88 22.11
N LEU A 98 11.75 -9.80 21.27
CA LEU A 98 11.37 -9.58 19.89
C LEU A 98 9.88 -9.90 19.70
N LEU A 99 9.08 -8.87 19.42
CA LEU A 99 7.69 -9.01 19.00
C LEU A 99 7.68 -9.04 17.47
N CYS A 100 7.66 -10.24 16.91
CA CYS A 100 7.80 -10.46 15.48
C CYS A 100 6.45 -10.79 14.85
N GLU A 101 6.19 -10.19 13.70
CA GLU A 101 5.09 -10.61 12.84
C GLU A 101 5.28 -12.09 12.45
N SER A 102 4.21 -12.87 12.50
CA SER A 102 4.27 -14.33 12.31
C SER A 102 3.05 -14.91 11.57
N SER A 103 2.26 -14.08 10.88
CA SER A 103 0.98 -14.50 10.26
C SER A 103 1.12 -15.69 9.31
N TYR A 104 2.21 -15.78 8.59
CA TYR A 104 2.46 -16.86 7.62
C TYR A 104 3.57 -17.83 8.06
N SER A 105 3.92 -17.86 9.33
CA SER A 105 5.03 -18.69 9.86
C SER A 105 4.86 -20.20 9.66
N LYS A 106 3.62 -20.67 9.47
CA LYS A 106 3.31 -22.08 9.18
C LYS A 106 3.45 -22.46 7.69
N ASN A 107 3.56 -21.47 6.80
CA ASN A 107 3.66 -21.72 5.38
C ASN A 107 5.13 -21.96 5.01
N SER A 108 5.40 -23.01 4.26
CA SER A 108 6.73 -23.28 3.74
C SER A 108 7.11 -22.28 2.64
N GLY A 109 8.40 -21.98 2.52
CA GLY A 109 8.96 -21.08 1.53
C GLY A 109 9.19 -19.68 2.09
N TYR A 110 9.16 -18.69 1.22
CA TYR A 110 9.36 -17.28 1.57
C TYR A 110 8.39 -16.39 0.85
N THR A 111 8.13 -15.20 1.42
CA THR A 111 7.25 -14.18 0.82
C THR A 111 8.09 -13.10 0.19
N SER A 112 7.83 -12.80 -1.08
CA SER A 112 8.39 -11.65 -1.76
C SER A 112 7.27 -10.89 -2.46
N PRO A 113 7.20 -9.56 -2.37
CA PRO A 113 6.19 -8.77 -3.08
C PRO A 113 6.36 -8.87 -4.58
N LYS A 114 7.59 -9.07 -5.05
CA LYS A 114 7.95 -9.02 -6.46
C LYS A 114 7.81 -10.35 -7.19
N HIS A 115 8.13 -11.45 -6.51
CA HIS A 115 8.49 -12.72 -7.15
C HIS A 115 7.39 -13.46 -7.90
N LYS A 116 6.13 -13.29 -7.56
CA LYS A 116 5.09 -14.19 -8.08
C LYS A 116 4.01 -13.51 -8.91
N LEU A 117 3.94 -12.21 -8.90
CA LEU A 117 2.86 -11.48 -9.54
C LEU A 117 3.34 -10.51 -10.62
N THR A 118 4.56 -9.96 -10.54
CA THR A 118 5.06 -8.98 -11.49
C THR A 118 5.07 -9.54 -12.91
N ASP A 119 5.71 -10.69 -13.10
CA ASP A 119 5.78 -11.32 -14.42
C ASP A 119 4.40 -11.74 -14.93
N LYS A 120 3.55 -12.27 -14.03
CA LYS A 120 2.19 -12.64 -14.40
C LYS A 120 1.32 -11.43 -14.78
N LEU A 121 1.46 -10.33 -14.04
CA LEU A 121 0.77 -9.09 -14.39
C LEU A 121 1.28 -8.53 -15.72
N ASP A 122 2.59 -8.57 -15.95
CA ASP A 122 3.20 -8.10 -17.20
C ASP A 122 2.62 -8.87 -18.39
N HIS A 123 2.58 -10.21 -18.32
CA HIS A 123 1.96 -11.06 -19.35
C HIS A 123 0.45 -10.75 -19.54
N ILE A 124 -0.30 -10.54 -18.44
CA ILE A 124 -1.72 -10.17 -18.56
C ILE A 124 -1.88 -8.85 -19.33
N PHE A 125 -1.01 -7.87 -19.04
CA PHE A 125 -1.07 -6.58 -19.73
C PHE A 125 -0.65 -6.69 -21.20
N GLU A 126 0.30 -7.58 -21.52
CA GLU A 126 0.78 -7.83 -22.87
C GLU A 126 -0.26 -8.56 -23.73
N ASP A 127 -0.88 -9.61 -23.16
CA ASP A 127 -1.77 -10.51 -23.90
C ASP A 127 -3.22 -10.00 -23.98
N SER A 128 -3.61 -9.05 -23.12
CA SER A 128 -5.00 -8.58 -23.08
C SER A 128 -5.30 -7.58 -24.19
N GLU A 129 -6.24 -7.93 -25.05
CA GLU A 129 -6.76 -7.03 -26.09
C GLU A 129 -7.86 -6.10 -25.54
N GLY A 130 -8.62 -6.55 -24.54
CA GLY A 130 -9.72 -5.81 -23.91
C GLY A 130 -9.36 -5.14 -22.60
N ARG A 131 -10.40 -4.67 -21.91
CA ARG A 131 -10.33 -4.06 -20.59
C ARG A 131 -9.76 -5.03 -19.54
N ILE A 132 -8.88 -4.54 -18.69
CA ILE A 132 -8.29 -5.29 -17.59
C ILE A 132 -8.92 -4.84 -16.27
N ILE A 133 -9.51 -5.77 -15.52
CA ILE A 133 -10.06 -5.51 -14.19
C ILE A 133 -9.13 -6.12 -13.14
N ILE A 134 -8.60 -5.31 -12.25
CA ILE A 134 -7.68 -5.73 -11.19
C ILE A 134 -8.23 -5.35 -9.84
N THR A 135 -8.16 -6.27 -8.89
CA THR A 135 -8.47 -6.00 -7.50
C THR A 135 -7.21 -5.93 -6.65
N SER A 136 -7.16 -4.97 -5.75
CA SER A 136 -6.05 -4.84 -4.80
C SER A 136 -6.52 -4.21 -3.51
N TYR A 137 -5.87 -4.55 -2.40
CA TYR A 137 -6.11 -3.84 -1.15
C TYR A 137 -5.70 -2.38 -1.29
N ALA A 138 -6.57 -1.48 -0.88
CA ALA A 138 -6.35 -0.05 -0.97
C ALA A 138 -5.04 0.43 -0.31
N GLN A 139 -4.58 -0.29 0.69
CA GLN A 139 -3.35 0.02 1.42
C GLN A 139 -2.09 -0.58 0.76
N ASN A 140 -2.25 -1.44 -0.25
CA ASN A 140 -1.11 -2.01 -0.97
C ASN A 140 -0.57 -1.03 -2.02
N ILE A 141 0.15 -0.03 -1.52
CA ILE A 141 0.75 1.03 -2.34
C ILE A 141 1.79 0.46 -3.31
N PHE A 142 2.52 -0.58 -2.90
CA PHE A 142 3.47 -1.27 -3.76
C PHE A 142 2.78 -1.82 -5.03
N ARG A 143 1.66 -2.52 -4.85
CA ARG A 143 0.90 -3.09 -5.97
C ARG A 143 0.26 -2.00 -6.84
N THR A 144 -0.26 -0.96 -6.23
CA THR A 144 -0.80 0.18 -6.96
C THR A 144 0.28 0.83 -7.85
N LYS A 145 1.50 0.98 -7.32
CA LYS A 145 2.63 1.51 -8.10
C LYS A 145 2.94 0.62 -9.30
N GLU A 146 3.03 -0.67 -9.10
CA GLU A 146 3.31 -1.63 -10.17
C GLU A 146 2.24 -1.61 -11.26
N ILE A 147 0.96 -1.58 -10.88
CA ILE A 147 -0.15 -1.49 -11.85
C ILE A 147 -0.08 -0.18 -12.65
N VAL A 148 0.24 0.94 -12.01
CA VAL A 148 0.43 2.24 -12.69
C VAL A 148 1.60 2.17 -13.67
N GLU A 149 2.72 1.56 -13.28
CA GLU A 149 3.90 1.41 -14.16
C GLU A 149 3.58 0.52 -15.37
N LEU A 150 2.86 -0.57 -15.18
CA LEU A 150 2.39 -1.44 -16.29
C LEU A 150 1.39 -0.71 -17.19
N THR A 151 0.45 0.02 -16.60
CA THR A 151 -0.50 0.85 -17.37
C THR A 151 0.23 1.81 -18.30
N LYS A 152 1.29 2.47 -17.81
CA LYS A 152 2.15 3.34 -18.63
C LYS A 152 2.90 2.56 -19.71
N LYS A 153 3.53 1.44 -19.33
CA LYS A 153 4.33 0.60 -20.23
C LYS A 153 3.53 0.16 -21.46
N TYR A 154 2.27 -0.23 -21.24
CA TYR A 154 1.38 -0.73 -22.30
C TYR A 154 0.46 0.35 -22.92
N GLY A 155 0.71 1.63 -22.63
CA GLY A 155 -0.05 2.75 -23.21
C GLY A 155 -1.54 2.75 -22.86
N ARG A 156 -1.92 2.08 -21.77
CA ARG A 156 -3.30 2.00 -21.29
C ARG A 156 -3.67 3.19 -20.40
N LYS A 157 -4.96 3.31 -20.07
CA LYS A 157 -5.46 4.29 -19.10
C LYS A 157 -5.99 3.57 -17.87
N ILE A 158 -5.92 4.21 -16.70
CA ILE A 158 -6.36 3.64 -15.43
C ILE A 158 -7.57 4.38 -14.86
N VAL A 159 -8.56 3.60 -14.46
CA VAL A 159 -9.70 4.05 -13.67
C VAL A 159 -9.53 3.51 -12.25
N PHE A 160 -9.45 4.41 -11.26
CA PHE A 160 -9.54 4.03 -9.85
C PHE A 160 -11.02 3.91 -9.50
N TYR A 161 -11.50 2.66 -9.47
CA TYR A 161 -12.91 2.37 -9.28
C TYR A 161 -13.21 2.05 -7.81
N GLY A 162 -14.25 2.67 -7.27
CA GLY A 162 -14.75 2.40 -5.92
C GLY A 162 -16.10 3.07 -5.74
N ARG A 163 -17.07 2.34 -5.19
CA ARG A 163 -18.43 2.82 -4.95
C ARG A 163 -18.53 3.85 -3.83
N ASP A 164 -17.48 4.05 -3.05
CA ASP A 164 -17.50 4.94 -1.90
C ASP A 164 -16.85 6.29 -2.23
N LYS A 165 -17.56 7.39 -1.94
CA LYS A 165 -16.98 8.74 -1.90
C LYS A 165 -15.76 8.87 -0.98
N TYR A 166 -15.50 7.85 -0.20
CA TYR A 166 -14.46 7.75 0.81
C TYR A 166 -13.43 6.65 0.53
N ASP A 167 -13.37 6.15 -0.69
CA ASP A 167 -12.39 5.12 -1.05
C ASP A 167 -10.97 5.57 -0.71
N SER A 168 -10.29 4.70 0.04
CA SER A 168 -8.92 4.92 0.48
C SER A 168 -7.95 5.03 -0.69
N THR A 169 -8.24 4.40 -1.84
CA THR A 169 -7.40 4.50 -3.04
C THR A 169 -7.42 5.88 -3.64
N ASN A 170 -8.60 6.50 -3.76
CA ASN A 170 -8.68 7.89 -4.19
C ASN A 170 -7.94 8.82 -3.20
N SER A 171 -7.95 8.48 -1.91
CA SER A 171 -7.19 9.20 -0.90
C SER A 171 -5.69 8.97 -1.07
N ILE A 172 -5.25 7.75 -1.35
CA ILE A 172 -3.85 7.38 -1.59
C ILE A 172 -3.32 8.02 -2.87
N VAL A 173 -4.09 7.98 -3.95
CA VAL A 173 -3.77 8.68 -5.21
C VAL A 173 -3.62 10.18 -4.98
N ARG A 174 -4.55 10.79 -4.25
CA ARG A 174 -4.47 12.22 -3.89
C ARG A 174 -3.27 12.51 -3.00
N ILE A 175 -2.94 11.64 -2.05
CA ILE A 175 -1.74 11.77 -1.23
C ILE A 175 -0.50 11.63 -2.11
N GLY A 176 -0.43 10.66 -3.00
CA GLY A 176 0.66 10.49 -3.96
C GLY A 176 0.85 11.71 -4.84
N GLN A 177 -0.22 12.33 -5.31
CA GLN A 177 -0.19 13.56 -6.12
C GLN A 177 0.21 14.81 -5.30
N GLN A 178 -0.09 14.85 -4.01
CA GLN A 178 0.24 15.98 -3.12
C GLN A 178 1.66 15.90 -2.54
N LEU A 179 2.20 14.70 -2.40
CA LEU A 179 3.56 14.49 -1.93
C LEU A 179 4.53 14.79 -3.09
N LYS A 180 5.24 15.91 -3.03
CA LYS A 180 6.31 16.28 -3.98
C LYS A 180 7.46 15.25 -4.09
N LYS A 181 7.45 14.19 -3.29
CA LYS A 181 8.29 13.00 -3.33
C LYS A 181 7.40 11.77 -3.35
N ALA A 182 6.51 11.72 -4.32
CA ALA A 182 5.56 10.62 -4.44
C ALA A 182 6.30 9.30 -4.70
N VAL A 183 6.03 8.33 -3.87
CA VAL A 183 6.43 6.94 -4.11
C VAL A 183 5.72 6.41 -5.35
N ILE A 184 4.56 7.01 -5.69
CA ILE A 184 3.80 6.75 -6.91
C ILE A 184 3.58 8.07 -7.62
N GLU A 185 4.14 8.21 -8.81
CA GLU A 185 3.81 9.28 -9.74
C GLU A 185 2.78 8.74 -10.73
N ILE A 186 1.58 9.33 -10.70
CA ILE A 186 0.51 8.97 -11.63
C ILE A 186 0.35 10.12 -12.62
N PRO A 187 0.81 9.96 -13.87
CA PRO A 187 0.65 10.97 -14.90
C PRO A 187 -0.82 11.23 -15.17
N LYS A 188 -1.19 12.49 -15.33
CA LYS A 188 -2.59 12.86 -15.55
C LYS A 188 -3.16 12.26 -16.84
N GLU A 189 -2.32 12.11 -17.84
CA GLU A 189 -2.66 11.58 -19.16
C GLU A 189 -3.11 10.12 -19.16
N ILE A 190 -2.71 9.34 -18.16
CA ILE A 190 -3.18 7.94 -18.04
C ILE A 190 -4.41 7.80 -17.16
N ILE A 191 -4.86 8.86 -16.48
CA ILE A 191 -6.03 8.79 -15.62
C ILE A 191 -7.28 8.88 -16.48
N ALA A 192 -8.17 7.90 -16.35
CA ALA A 192 -9.50 7.87 -16.90
C ALA A 192 -10.55 7.94 -15.78
N PHE A 193 -11.80 8.18 -16.15
CA PHE A 193 -12.89 8.31 -15.20
C PHE A 193 -13.86 7.12 -15.32
N SER A 194 -14.63 6.86 -14.29
CA SER A 194 -15.66 5.80 -14.32
C SER A 194 -16.67 5.99 -15.46
N THR A 195 -16.91 7.24 -15.88
CA THR A 195 -17.74 7.58 -17.04
C THR A 195 -17.13 7.17 -18.38
N ASP A 196 -15.89 6.72 -18.43
CA ASP A 196 -15.22 6.24 -19.64
C ASP A 196 -15.42 4.73 -19.84
N ILE A 197 -15.88 4.03 -18.82
CA ILE A 197 -16.22 2.61 -18.86
C ILE A 197 -17.41 2.43 -19.80
N GLY A 198 -17.33 1.44 -20.68
CA GLY A 198 -18.36 1.14 -21.70
C GLY A 198 -18.36 2.08 -22.92
N LYS A 199 -17.48 3.09 -22.97
CA LYS A 199 -17.36 3.94 -24.16
C LYS A 199 -16.61 3.23 -25.27
N LYS A 200 -17.24 3.12 -26.43
CA LYS A 200 -16.64 2.57 -27.65
C LYS A 200 -15.27 3.21 -27.94
N ASN A 201 -14.28 2.41 -28.28
CA ASN A 201 -12.87 2.79 -28.56
C ASN A 201 -12.07 3.33 -27.36
N VAL A 202 -12.62 3.35 -26.17
CA VAL A 202 -11.90 3.75 -24.96
C VAL A 202 -11.82 2.58 -23.98
N ASP A 203 -12.91 1.84 -23.86
CA ASP A 203 -13.12 0.79 -22.86
C ASP A 203 -12.08 -0.34 -22.93
N ASP A 204 -11.78 -0.80 -24.15
CA ASP A 204 -10.81 -1.89 -24.38
C ASP A 204 -9.41 -1.53 -23.89
N ASN A 205 -9.08 -0.25 -23.82
CA ASN A 205 -7.78 0.23 -23.35
C ASN A 205 -7.76 0.61 -21.85
N LEU A 206 -8.79 0.25 -21.10
CA LEU A 206 -8.88 0.59 -19.68
C LEU A 206 -8.28 -0.49 -18.79
N VAL A 207 -7.63 -0.03 -17.75
CA VAL A 207 -7.30 -0.78 -16.54
C VAL A 207 -8.20 -0.27 -15.43
N VAL A 208 -9.11 -1.10 -14.96
CA VAL A 208 -10.02 -0.75 -13.86
C VAL A 208 -9.47 -1.34 -12.58
N LEU A 209 -8.93 -0.49 -11.71
CA LEU A 209 -8.41 -0.89 -10.42
C LEU A 209 -9.50 -0.74 -9.35
N LEU A 210 -10.08 -1.88 -8.96
CA LEU A 210 -10.98 -1.95 -7.81
C LEU A 210 -10.12 -2.07 -6.54
N SER A 211 -10.39 -1.19 -5.59
CA SER A 211 -9.61 -1.21 -4.35
C SER A 211 -10.48 -0.95 -3.14
N GLY A 212 -10.18 -1.62 -2.06
CA GLY A 212 -10.95 -1.51 -0.83
C GLY A 212 -10.39 -2.39 0.30
N THR A 213 -11.20 -2.61 1.32
CA THR A 213 -10.91 -3.63 2.34
C THR A 213 -11.16 -5.03 1.76
N PRO A 214 -10.55 -6.11 2.30
CA PRO A 214 -10.73 -7.46 1.80
C PRO A 214 -12.20 -7.85 1.60
N HIS A 215 -13.01 -7.65 2.62
CA HIS A 215 -14.44 -8.00 2.58
C HIS A 215 -15.18 -7.25 1.46
N ARG A 216 -14.87 -5.98 1.26
CA ARG A 216 -15.55 -5.13 0.29
C ARG A 216 -15.17 -5.48 -1.14
N ILE A 217 -13.88 -5.72 -1.41
CA ILE A 217 -13.41 -6.12 -2.74
C ILE A 217 -14.14 -7.38 -3.23
N TYR A 218 -14.36 -8.37 -2.36
CA TYR A 218 -15.11 -9.58 -2.71
C TYR A 218 -16.55 -9.27 -3.07
N HIS A 219 -17.22 -8.41 -2.32
CA HIS A 219 -18.60 -8.00 -2.63
C HIS A 219 -18.67 -7.24 -3.95
N ASP A 220 -17.78 -6.26 -4.16
CA ASP A 220 -17.78 -5.45 -5.37
C ASP A 220 -17.53 -6.32 -6.63
N ILE A 221 -16.63 -7.32 -6.52
CA ILE A 221 -16.36 -8.24 -7.65
C ILE A 221 -17.54 -9.15 -7.94
N LEU A 222 -18.20 -9.69 -6.90
CA LEU A 222 -19.39 -10.51 -7.08
C LEU A 222 -20.53 -9.72 -7.72
N ASP A 223 -20.75 -8.50 -7.26
CA ASP A 223 -21.76 -7.61 -7.85
C ASP A 223 -21.49 -7.32 -9.33
N ILE A 224 -20.20 -7.16 -9.73
CA ILE A 224 -19.82 -6.96 -11.13
C ILE A 224 -20.10 -8.24 -11.94
N ILE A 225 -19.73 -9.41 -11.39
CA ILE A 225 -19.95 -10.71 -12.05
C ILE A 225 -21.44 -10.98 -12.22
N ASP A 226 -22.24 -10.68 -11.21
CA ASP A 226 -23.67 -10.92 -11.19
C ASP A 226 -24.49 -9.84 -11.95
N GLY A 227 -23.81 -8.83 -12.52
CA GLY A 227 -24.44 -7.74 -13.26
C GLY A 227 -25.18 -6.73 -12.36
N GLY A 228 -24.92 -6.74 -11.06
CA GLY A 228 -25.48 -5.80 -10.08
C GLY A 228 -24.84 -4.43 -10.10
N ASP A 229 -23.71 -4.27 -10.80
CA ASP A 229 -23.07 -2.99 -11.01
C ASP A 229 -23.47 -2.40 -12.36
N GLU A 230 -24.27 -1.32 -12.34
CA GLU A 230 -24.74 -0.65 -13.55
C GLU A 230 -23.62 0.03 -14.35
N SER A 231 -22.50 0.35 -13.71
CA SER A 231 -21.41 1.11 -14.30
C SER A 231 -20.26 0.23 -14.80
N LEU A 232 -20.12 -0.97 -14.27
CA LEU A 232 -19.04 -1.89 -14.61
C LEU A 232 -19.60 -3.32 -14.75
N THR A 233 -19.66 -3.80 -15.99
CA THR A 233 -20.07 -5.17 -16.31
C THR A 233 -18.93 -5.93 -16.96
N LEU A 234 -19.00 -7.27 -16.96
CA LEU A 234 -18.03 -8.13 -17.65
C LEU A 234 -18.34 -8.33 -19.13
N ASN A 235 -19.47 -7.81 -19.60
CA ASN A 235 -19.92 -7.91 -20.98
C ASN A 235 -19.37 -6.77 -21.83
#